data_a2a6fee0aba7e2d5bd558f755b443b7a
#
_entry.id   a2a6fee0aba7e2d5bd558f755b443b7a
#
_cell.length_a   1.000
_cell.length_b   1.000
_cell.length_c   1.000
_cell.angle_alpha   90.00
_cell.angle_beta   90.00
_cell.angle_gamma   90.00
#
_symmetry.space_group_name_H-M   'P 1'
#
loop_
_entity.id
_entity.type
_entity.pdbx_description
1 polymer ?
#
loop_
_entity_poly.entity_id
_entity_poly.type
_entity_poly.pdbx_seq_one_letter_code
_entity_poly.pdbx_strand_id
1 'polypeptide(L)'
;PVNRLTNKRRVSFSPDGEAALFHLPERAVTAVERVEINGAAAEGYSVDAAAGTVLFSAPPAAGTDTVEITYSKGESARGEVTAMRFSELYNGANDTRVFLYGDGTNRALYSGVPYATGQASAEYFPALYELRVGESNTPLTALVRRYARLMAFKPGSAWVIQYDSTLALADGSAAPAFYVQSVNRQFGNSAPGQVRLLENDPL
;
A
#
# COMPACT_ATOMS: atom_id res chain seq x y z
N PRO A 1 -3.60 0.30 6.66
CA PRO A 1 -2.44 -0.44 6.17
C PRO A 1 -1.19 0.43 6.17
N VAL A 2 -0.05 -0.15 6.52
CA VAL A 2 1.23 0.57 6.61
C VAL A 2 1.74 0.89 5.21
N ASN A 3 2.08 2.14 4.94
CA ASN A 3 2.70 2.57 3.68
C ASN A 3 4.19 2.22 3.68
N ARG A 4 4.68 1.53 2.64
CA ARG A 4 6.11 1.22 2.49
C ARG A 4 7.01 2.46 2.38
N LEU A 5 6.49 3.55 1.83
CA LEU A 5 7.28 4.78 1.61
C LEU A 5 7.65 5.53 2.88
N THR A 6 6.97 5.26 4.00
CA THR A 6 7.20 5.93 5.27
C THR A 6 7.00 4.97 6.45
N ASN A 7 7.74 5.18 7.52
CA ASN A 7 7.51 4.53 8.79
C ASN A 7 6.53 5.31 9.70
N LYS A 8 6.02 6.45 9.23
CA LYS A 8 5.05 7.26 9.95
C LYS A 8 3.65 6.67 9.84
N ARG A 9 2.92 6.75 10.93
CA ARG A 9 1.56 6.24 11.08
C ARG A 9 0.73 7.27 11.80
N ARG A 10 -0.54 7.38 11.43
CA ARG A 10 -1.50 8.26 12.07
C ARG A 10 -2.68 7.44 12.55
N VAL A 11 -3.14 7.74 13.75
CA VAL A 11 -4.31 7.13 14.35
C VAL A 11 -5.18 8.24 14.94
N SER A 12 -6.49 8.08 14.80
CA SER A 12 -7.49 8.97 15.40
C SER A 12 -8.19 8.25 16.54
N PHE A 13 -8.56 9.00 17.55
CA PHE A 13 -9.33 8.54 18.71
C PHE A 13 -10.53 9.44 18.94
N SER A 14 -11.61 8.83 19.42
CA SER A 14 -12.84 9.50 19.85
C SER A 14 -12.85 9.54 21.38
N PRO A 15 -12.35 10.61 22.01
CA PRO A 15 -12.32 10.70 23.46
C PRO A 15 -13.74 10.78 24.05
N ASP A 16 -13.91 10.24 25.24
CA ASP A 16 -15.16 10.27 26.02
C ASP A 16 -15.26 11.47 26.98
N GLY A 17 -14.18 12.24 27.13
CA GLY A 17 -14.09 13.35 28.09
C GLY A 17 -13.60 12.94 29.49
N GLU A 18 -13.39 11.67 29.74
CA GLU A 18 -12.96 11.11 31.03
C GLU A 18 -11.59 10.46 30.97
N ALA A 19 -11.29 9.74 29.86
CA ALA A 19 -10.01 9.05 29.68
C ALA A 19 -8.90 10.02 29.28
N ALA A 20 -7.79 10.00 30.01
CA ALA A 20 -6.59 10.76 29.70
C ALA A 20 -5.51 9.88 29.02
N LEU A 21 -5.60 8.55 29.10
CA LEU A 21 -4.61 7.61 28.58
C LEU A 21 -5.09 7.01 27.26
N PHE A 22 -4.29 7.20 26.21
CA PHE A 22 -4.53 6.66 24.88
C PHE A 22 -3.48 5.62 24.50
N HIS A 23 -3.92 4.46 24.04
CA HIS A 23 -3.05 3.37 23.59
C HIS A 23 -2.93 3.41 22.08
N LEU A 24 -1.70 3.55 21.56
CA LEU A 24 -1.41 3.38 20.16
C LEU A 24 -1.68 1.93 19.73
N PRO A 25 -2.01 1.68 18.45
CA PRO A 25 -2.20 0.32 17.94
C PRO A 25 -0.96 -0.57 18.09
N GLU A 26 0.21 0.03 18.38
CA GLU A 26 1.49 -0.65 18.45
C GLU A 26 2.29 -0.20 19.68
N ARG A 27 3.09 -1.15 20.20
CA ARG A 27 4.07 -0.90 21.26
C ARG A 27 5.47 -0.73 20.66
N ALA A 28 6.43 -0.29 21.49
CA ALA A 28 7.81 -0.04 21.11
C ALA A 28 7.88 0.84 19.85
N VAL A 29 7.17 1.97 19.87
CA VAL A 29 7.21 2.96 18.80
C VAL A 29 8.54 3.70 18.83
N THR A 30 9.01 4.17 17.67
CA THR A 30 10.30 4.87 17.59
C THR A 30 10.18 6.28 18.18
N ALA A 31 9.11 6.98 17.82
CA ALA A 31 8.79 8.30 18.33
C ALA A 31 7.30 8.62 18.14
N VAL A 32 6.73 9.43 19.03
CA VAL A 32 5.49 10.17 18.78
C VAL A 32 5.90 11.55 18.27
N GLU A 33 5.54 11.85 17.02
CA GLU A 33 6.02 13.04 16.33
C GLU A 33 5.07 14.22 16.48
N ARG A 34 3.77 13.93 16.57
CA ARG A 34 2.73 14.94 16.67
C ARG A 34 1.51 14.41 17.39
N VAL A 35 0.97 15.21 18.28
CA VAL A 35 -0.32 14.98 18.94
C VAL A 35 -1.19 16.20 18.67
N GLU A 36 -2.40 15.98 18.20
CA GLU A 36 -3.34 17.03 17.83
C GLU A 36 -4.69 16.81 18.49
N ILE A 37 -5.36 17.91 18.85
CA ILE A 37 -6.76 17.93 19.26
C ILE A 37 -7.50 18.88 18.33
N ASN A 38 -8.51 18.39 17.62
CA ASN A 38 -9.26 19.15 16.61
C ASN A 38 -8.34 19.82 15.55
N GLY A 39 -7.25 19.15 15.15
CA GLY A 39 -6.29 19.65 14.17
C GLY A 39 -5.28 20.67 14.71
N ALA A 40 -5.37 21.08 15.96
CA ALA A 40 -4.39 21.93 16.61
C ALA A 40 -3.38 21.11 17.43
N ALA A 41 -2.11 21.56 17.46
CA ALA A 41 -1.10 20.87 18.26
C ALA A 41 -1.51 20.85 19.74
N ALA A 42 -1.47 19.67 20.34
CA ALA A 42 -1.78 19.48 21.74
C ALA A 42 -0.56 19.78 22.62
N GLU A 43 -0.85 20.26 23.82
CA GLU A 43 0.14 20.47 24.87
C GLU A 43 -0.23 19.66 26.13
N GLY A 44 0.67 19.54 27.10
CA GLY A 44 0.40 18.91 28.38
C GLY A 44 0.15 17.41 28.30
N TYR A 45 0.98 16.70 27.55
CA TYR A 45 0.97 15.24 27.49
C TYR A 45 2.36 14.64 27.71
N SER A 46 2.40 13.38 28.09
CA SER A 46 3.62 12.56 28.18
C SER A 46 3.49 11.31 27.31
N VAL A 47 4.63 10.79 26.86
CA VAL A 47 4.70 9.62 25.97
C VAL A 47 5.51 8.51 26.61
N ASP A 48 4.95 7.30 26.65
CA ASP A 48 5.71 6.08 26.86
C ASP A 48 5.82 5.31 25.53
N ALA A 49 6.97 5.49 24.85
CA ALA A 49 7.22 4.87 23.56
C ALA A 49 7.31 3.34 23.64
N ALA A 50 7.79 2.79 24.76
CA ALA A 50 7.89 1.35 24.96
C ALA A 50 6.50 0.71 25.12
N ALA A 51 5.64 1.32 25.92
CA ALA A 51 4.26 0.88 26.07
C ALA A 51 3.38 1.24 24.85
N GLY A 52 3.78 2.25 24.06
CA GLY A 52 2.97 2.81 22.98
C GLY A 52 1.78 3.57 23.53
N THR A 53 2.00 4.46 24.51
CA THR A 53 0.92 5.22 25.12
C THR A 53 1.21 6.72 25.12
N VAL A 54 0.13 7.49 25.08
CA VAL A 54 0.12 8.95 25.27
C VAL A 54 -0.82 9.26 26.42
N LEU A 55 -0.31 9.92 27.45
CA LEU A 55 -1.05 10.33 28.65
C LEU A 55 -1.18 11.84 28.67
N PHE A 56 -2.39 12.36 28.57
CA PHE A 56 -2.67 13.77 28.74
C PHE A 56 -2.74 14.15 30.23
N SER A 57 -2.32 15.37 30.56
CA SER A 57 -2.41 15.92 31.90
C SER A 57 -3.87 16.19 32.36
N ALA A 58 -4.76 16.39 31.41
CA ALA A 58 -6.20 16.47 31.60
C ALA A 58 -6.91 15.72 30.45
N PRO A 59 -8.03 15.02 30.70
CA PRO A 59 -8.77 14.35 29.64
C PRO A 59 -9.17 15.31 28.51
N PRO A 60 -8.93 14.96 27.23
CA PRO A 60 -9.47 15.70 26.11
C PRO A 60 -11.01 15.69 26.13
N ALA A 61 -11.63 16.78 25.67
CA ALA A 61 -13.10 16.87 25.58
C ALA A 61 -13.66 15.75 24.69
N ALA A 62 -14.85 15.27 25.02
CA ALA A 62 -15.53 14.24 24.21
C ALA A 62 -15.73 14.71 22.77
N GLY A 63 -15.53 13.79 21.82
CA GLY A 63 -15.68 14.09 20.40
C GLY A 63 -15.33 12.89 19.52
N THR A 64 -15.75 12.95 18.26
CA THR A 64 -15.48 11.89 17.29
C THR A 64 -14.21 12.22 16.50
N ASP A 65 -13.21 11.31 16.54
CA ASP A 65 -11.93 11.46 15.84
C ASP A 65 -11.19 12.78 16.09
N THR A 66 -11.38 13.36 17.29
CA THR A 66 -10.82 14.66 17.62
C THR A 66 -9.38 14.63 18.11
N VAL A 67 -8.91 13.51 18.64
CA VAL A 67 -7.50 13.31 19.03
C VAL A 67 -6.80 12.54 17.92
N GLU A 68 -5.77 13.14 17.33
CA GLU A 68 -4.96 12.52 16.27
C GLU A 68 -3.51 12.44 16.71
N ILE A 69 -2.94 11.24 16.60
CA ILE A 69 -1.56 10.98 16.99
C ILE A 69 -0.78 10.46 15.81
N THR A 70 0.30 11.18 15.43
CA THR A 70 1.27 10.75 14.43
C THR A 70 2.51 10.21 15.13
N TYR A 71 2.87 8.98 14.82
CA TYR A 71 4.04 8.32 15.40
C TYR A 71 4.82 7.56 14.32
N SER A 72 6.07 7.23 14.60
CA SER A 72 6.91 6.38 13.75
C SER A 72 7.17 5.04 14.42
N LYS A 73 7.31 3.99 13.60
CA LYS A 73 7.58 2.62 14.07
C LYS A 73 8.57 1.92 13.16
N GLY A 74 9.72 1.57 13.71
CA GLY A 74 10.79 0.86 12.98
C GLY A 74 11.28 1.65 11.77
N GLU A 75 11.86 0.95 10.82
CA GLU A 75 12.31 1.50 9.54
C GLU A 75 11.21 1.46 8.49
N SER A 76 11.29 2.36 7.51
CA SER A 76 10.40 2.29 6.35
C SER A 76 10.87 1.20 5.38
N ALA A 77 9.93 0.58 4.69
CA ALA A 77 10.23 -0.33 3.58
C ALA A 77 10.42 0.41 2.24
N ARG A 78 10.79 1.70 2.29
CA ARG A 78 11.00 2.55 1.11
C ARG A 78 11.98 1.92 0.11
N GLY A 79 13.02 1.26 0.61
CA GLY A 79 14.00 0.55 -0.21
C GLY A 79 13.38 -0.49 -1.15
N GLU A 80 12.30 -1.14 -0.73
CA GLU A 80 11.58 -2.10 -1.58
C GLU A 80 10.91 -1.43 -2.78
N VAL A 81 10.37 -0.24 -2.59
CA VAL A 81 9.71 0.53 -3.65
C VAL A 81 10.76 1.12 -4.59
N THR A 82 11.85 1.68 -4.05
CA THR A 82 12.90 2.31 -4.84
C THR A 82 13.81 1.31 -5.57
N ALA A 83 13.80 0.03 -5.20
CA ALA A 83 14.47 -1.03 -5.94
C ALA A 83 13.77 -1.39 -7.26
N MET A 84 12.49 -1.03 -7.40
CA MET A 84 11.73 -1.26 -8.63
C MET A 84 12.23 -0.32 -9.74
N ARG A 85 12.43 -0.86 -10.94
CA ARG A 85 13.04 -0.13 -12.06
C ARG A 85 12.05 0.36 -13.08
N PHE A 86 10.87 -0.24 -13.13
CA PHE A 86 9.86 0.00 -14.16
C PHE A 86 8.49 0.19 -13.54
N SER A 87 7.62 0.89 -14.25
CA SER A 87 6.24 1.11 -13.86
C SER A 87 5.28 0.91 -15.02
N GLU A 88 4.04 0.52 -14.70
CA GLU A 88 2.93 0.46 -15.62
C GLU A 88 1.66 0.96 -14.93
N LEU A 89 0.81 1.68 -15.66
CA LEU A 89 -0.47 2.14 -15.13
C LEU A 89 -1.57 1.15 -15.52
N TYR A 90 -2.29 0.69 -14.52
CA TYR A 90 -3.41 -0.21 -14.74
C TYR A 90 -4.59 0.13 -13.84
N ASN A 91 -5.74 0.29 -14.45
CA ASN A 91 -6.98 0.48 -13.73
C ASN A 91 -7.91 -0.71 -14.04
N GLY A 92 -8.06 -1.64 -13.19
CA GLY A 92 -9.02 -2.72 -13.43
C GLY A 92 -10.39 -2.18 -13.84
N ALA A 93 -11.19 -1.69 -12.90
CA ALA A 93 -12.54 -1.18 -13.18
C ALA A 93 -12.68 0.33 -12.90
N ASN A 94 -12.21 0.82 -11.77
CA ASN A 94 -12.62 2.15 -11.28
C ASN A 94 -11.46 3.05 -10.83
N ASP A 95 -10.27 2.54 -10.67
CA ASP A 95 -9.12 3.31 -10.19
C ASP A 95 -7.85 3.00 -11.00
N THR A 96 -7.05 4.02 -11.25
CA THR A 96 -5.76 3.82 -11.90
C THR A 96 -4.68 3.69 -10.85
N ARG A 97 -4.01 2.52 -10.84
CA ARG A 97 -2.91 2.24 -9.92
C ARG A 97 -1.58 2.20 -10.63
N VAL A 98 -0.54 2.59 -9.93
CA VAL A 98 0.83 2.41 -10.37
C VAL A 98 1.29 1.02 -9.96
N PHE A 99 1.64 0.19 -10.94
CA PHE A 99 2.32 -1.08 -10.74
C PHE A 99 3.81 -0.87 -10.94
N LEU A 100 4.61 -1.33 -9.98
CA LEU A 100 6.06 -1.25 -10.00
C LEU A 100 6.64 -2.66 -10.08
N TYR A 101 7.69 -2.85 -10.88
CA TYR A 101 8.36 -4.14 -11.05
C TYR A 101 9.83 -3.97 -11.42
N GLY A 102 10.57 -5.09 -11.50
CA GLY A 102 11.95 -5.09 -11.99
C GLY A 102 13.02 -5.02 -10.91
N ASP A 103 12.73 -5.50 -9.69
CA ASP A 103 13.69 -5.69 -8.61
C ASP A 103 14.51 -6.99 -8.72
N GLY A 104 14.37 -7.71 -9.83
CA GLY A 104 15.01 -9.01 -10.07
C GLY A 104 14.21 -10.21 -9.54
N THR A 105 13.03 -9.99 -8.96
CA THR A 105 12.12 -11.03 -8.47
C THR A 105 10.90 -11.20 -9.36
N ASN A 106 10.02 -12.15 -9.03
CA ASN A 106 8.71 -12.32 -9.69
C ASN A 106 7.62 -11.40 -9.13
N ARG A 107 8.00 -10.37 -8.38
CA ARG A 107 7.10 -9.49 -7.63
C ARG A 107 6.73 -8.24 -8.43
N ALA A 108 5.49 -7.82 -8.28
CA ALA A 108 5.02 -6.48 -8.61
C ALA A 108 4.38 -5.83 -7.38
N LEU A 109 4.73 -4.59 -7.09
CA LEU A 109 4.05 -3.78 -6.10
C LEU A 109 2.99 -2.92 -6.79
N TYR A 110 1.89 -2.63 -6.12
CA TYR A 110 0.91 -1.71 -6.67
C TYR A 110 0.43 -0.68 -5.64
N SER A 111 0.11 0.52 -6.13
CA SER A 111 -0.34 1.61 -5.28
C SER A 111 -1.74 1.37 -4.73
N GLY A 112 -2.00 1.94 -3.58
CA GLY A 112 -3.27 1.88 -2.90
C GLY A 112 -4.12 3.13 -3.09
N VAL A 113 -5.33 3.08 -2.54
CA VAL A 113 -6.25 4.20 -2.41
C VAL A 113 -6.22 4.65 -0.95
N PRO A 114 -5.63 5.80 -0.60
CA PRO A 114 -5.70 6.31 0.75
C PRO A 114 -7.14 6.60 1.16
N TYR A 115 -7.50 6.24 2.38
CA TYR A 115 -8.83 6.48 2.92
C TYR A 115 -9.24 7.97 2.85
N ALA A 116 -8.28 8.86 3.14
CA ALA A 116 -8.54 10.31 3.18
C ALA A 116 -8.93 10.92 1.83
N THR A 117 -8.46 10.36 0.72
CA THR A 117 -8.71 10.92 -0.63
C THR A 117 -9.70 10.11 -1.44
N GLY A 118 -9.85 8.82 -1.15
CA GLY A 118 -10.66 7.90 -1.94
C GLY A 118 -10.16 7.69 -3.38
N GLN A 119 -8.97 8.19 -3.72
CA GLN A 119 -8.38 8.08 -5.07
C GLN A 119 -7.03 7.38 -5.02
N ALA A 120 -6.69 6.65 -6.08
CA ALA A 120 -5.39 6.00 -6.19
C ALA A 120 -4.25 7.02 -6.12
N SER A 121 -3.20 6.71 -5.37
CA SER A 121 -2.07 7.60 -5.13
C SER A 121 -0.76 6.90 -5.39
N ALA A 122 0.11 7.52 -6.19
CA ALA A 122 1.49 7.07 -6.41
C ALA A 122 2.39 7.21 -5.17
N GLU A 123 1.91 7.84 -4.11
CA GLU A 123 2.63 8.01 -2.84
C GLU A 123 2.18 7.03 -1.76
N TYR A 124 1.32 6.07 -2.11
CA TYR A 124 0.75 5.12 -1.16
C TYR A 124 0.91 3.67 -1.63
N PHE A 125 1.91 2.98 -1.09
CA PHE A 125 2.20 1.57 -1.36
C PHE A 125 2.01 0.75 -0.07
N PRO A 126 0.80 0.24 0.19
CA PRO A 126 0.51 -0.57 1.36
C PRO A 126 1.35 -1.85 1.40
N ALA A 127 1.76 -2.28 2.58
CA ALA A 127 2.64 -3.43 2.77
C ALA A 127 2.09 -4.74 2.17
N LEU A 128 0.76 -4.89 2.09
CA LEU A 128 0.11 -6.07 1.52
C LEU A 128 -0.20 -5.95 0.02
N TYR A 129 0.08 -4.78 -0.60
CA TYR A 129 -0.25 -4.55 -2.00
C TYR A 129 0.92 -5.00 -2.88
N GLU A 130 1.03 -6.31 -3.01
CA GLU A 130 1.98 -6.97 -3.91
C GLU A 130 1.34 -8.18 -4.60
N LEU A 131 1.84 -8.48 -5.78
CA LEU A 131 1.51 -9.66 -6.56
C LEU A 131 2.78 -10.44 -6.85
N ARG A 132 2.66 -11.76 -6.91
CA ARG A 132 3.71 -12.66 -7.37
C ARG A 132 3.26 -13.34 -8.65
N VAL A 133 4.05 -13.16 -9.69
CA VAL A 133 3.74 -13.71 -11.02
C VAL A 133 4.49 -15.01 -11.22
N GLY A 134 3.75 -16.12 -11.23
CA GLY A 134 4.32 -17.44 -11.41
C GLY A 134 5.38 -17.84 -10.39
N GLU A 135 6.28 -18.71 -10.80
CA GLU A 135 7.33 -19.27 -9.95
C GLU A 135 8.37 -18.20 -9.55
N SER A 136 8.95 -18.35 -8.36
CA SER A 136 9.89 -17.37 -7.77
C SER A 136 11.29 -17.40 -8.38
N ASN A 137 11.64 -18.47 -9.12
CA ASN A 137 12.99 -18.67 -9.68
C ASN A 137 13.30 -17.85 -10.94
N THR A 138 12.31 -17.14 -11.49
CA THR A 138 12.49 -16.29 -12.66
C THR A 138 11.87 -14.91 -12.42
N PRO A 139 12.57 -13.82 -12.83
CA PRO A 139 12.10 -12.48 -12.59
C PRO A 139 10.90 -12.09 -13.46
N LEU A 140 10.12 -11.16 -12.97
CA LEU A 140 9.15 -10.40 -13.78
C LEU A 140 9.91 -9.38 -14.62
N THR A 141 9.84 -9.52 -15.95
CA THR A 141 10.62 -8.70 -16.88
C THR A 141 9.83 -7.57 -17.50
N ALA A 142 8.53 -7.74 -17.71
CA ALA A 142 7.70 -6.67 -18.25
C ALA A 142 6.24 -6.76 -17.78
N LEU A 143 5.63 -5.57 -17.64
CA LEU A 143 4.19 -5.38 -17.54
C LEU A 143 3.78 -4.49 -18.72
N VAL A 144 2.66 -4.81 -19.35
CA VAL A 144 2.05 -3.97 -20.39
C VAL A 144 0.53 -4.06 -20.30
N ARG A 145 -0.13 -2.92 -20.29
CA ARG A 145 -1.59 -2.86 -20.29
C ARG A 145 -2.13 -3.16 -21.68
N ARG A 146 -3.02 -4.13 -21.77
CA ARG A 146 -3.78 -4.45 -22.98
C ARG A 146 -5.27 -4.45 -22.67
N TYR A 147 -6.00 -3.41 -23.12
CA TYR A 147 -7.42 -3.20 -22.77
C TYR A 147 -7.64 -3.19 -21.25
N ALA A 148 -8.54 -4.04 -20.76
CA ALA A 148 -8.87 -4.20 -19.35
C ALA A 148 -7.95 -5.19 -18.60
N ARG A 149 -6.86 -5.65 -19.21
CA ARG A 149 -5.92 -6.63 -18.64
C ARG A 149 -4.52 -6.07 -18.56
N LEU A 150 -3.76 -6.52 -17.58
CA LEU A 150 -2.34 -6.25 -17.47
C LEU A 150 -1.59 -7.54 -17.82
N MET A 151 -0.89 -7.52 -18.96
CA MET A 151 -0.05 -8.63 -19.37
C MET A 151 1.27 -8.56 -18.62
N ALA A 152 1.73 -9.71 -18.14
CA ALA A 152 2.97 -9.85 -17.38
C ALA A 152 3.87 -10.89 -18.04
N PHE A 153 5.15 -10.55 -18.22
CA PHE A 153 6.11 -11.39 -18.91
C PHE A 153 7.28 -11.77 -18.01
N LYS A 154 7.71 -13.00 -18.18
CA LYS A 154 8.93 -13.58 -17.62
C LYS A 154 9.75 -14.15 -18.75
N PRO A 155 11.03 -14.54 -18.58
CA PRO A 155 11.86 -15.01 -19.67
C PRO A 155 11.26 -16.12 -20.52
N GLY A 156 10.51 -17.04 -19.94
CA GLY A 156 9.93 -18.19 -20.66
C GLY A 156 8.41 -18.30 -20.50
N SER A 157 7.71 -17.28 -20.01
CA SER A 157 6.27 -17.38 -19.80
C SER A 157 5.57 -16.03 -19.86
N ALA A 158 4.29 -16.08 -20.27
CA ALA A 158 3.38 -14.95 -20.29
C ALA A 158 2.19 -15.22 -19.36
N TRP A 159 1.79 -14.18 -18.66
CA TRP A 159 0.75 -14.20 -17.65
C TRP A 159 -0.20 -13.02 -17.86
N VAL A 160 -1.36 -13.10 -17.26
CA VAL A 160 -2.30 -11.98 -17.21
C VAL A 160 -2.67 -11.69 -15.77
N ILE A 161 -2.72 -10.41 -15.43
CA ILE A 161 -3.24 -9.89 -14.19
C ILE A 161 -4.59 -9.25 -14.51
N GLN A 162 -5.63 -9.73 -13.84
CA GLN A 162 -6.99 -9.25 -14.01
C GLN A 162 -7.49 -8.67 -12.69
N TYR A 163 -8.28 -7.63 -12.79
CA TYR A 163 -8.97 -7.05 -11.66
C TYR A 163 -10.34 -7.68 -11.49
N ASP A 164 -10.69 -8.03 -10.27
CA ASP A 164 -12.04 -8.45 -9.89
C ASP A 164 -12.53 -7.57 -8.75
N SER A 165 -13.65 -6.90 -8.97
CA SER A 165 -14.31 -6.05 -7.97
C SER A 165 -15.31 -6.80 -7.11
N THR A 166 -15.49 -8.10 -7.31
CA THR A 166 -16.54 -8.89 -6.64
C THR A 166 -16.10 -9.49 -5.32
N LEU A 167 -14.85 -9.30 -4.89
CA LEU A 167 -14.41 -9.78 -3.59
C LEU A 167 -15.06 -8.96 -2.49
N ALA A 168 -16.19 -9.46 -1.97
CA ALA A 168 -16.83 -8.88 -0.81
C ALA A 168 -16.03 -9.23 0.47
N LEU A 169 -15.72 -8.21 1.27
CA LEU A 169 -15.21 -8.41 2.61
C LEU A 169 -16.33 -8.76 3.60
N ALA A 170 -15.96 -9.27 4.77
CA ALA A 170 -16.93 -9.67 5.80
C ALA A 170 -17.79 -8.50 6.32
N ASP A 171 -17.35 -7.26 6.15
CA ASP A 171 -18.07 -6.04 6.49
C ASP A 171 -18.99 -5.52 5.37
N GLY A 172 -19.10 -6.27 4.24
CA GLY A 172 -19.89 -5.90 3.08
C GLY A 172 -19.23 -4.92 2.12
N SER A 173 -18.02 -4.45 2.43
CA SER A 173 -17.23 -3.63 1.50
C SER A 173 -16.57 -4.47 0.42
N ALA A 174 -16.24 -3.86 -0.74
CA ALA A 174 -15.50 -4.51 -1.81
C ALA A 174 -14.00 -4.19 -1.69
N ALA A 175 -13.16 -5.23 -1.70
CA ALA A 175 -11.72 -5.05 -1.83
C ALA A 175 -11.27 -5.26 -3.27
N PRO A 176 -10.33 -4.46 -3.80
CA PRO A 176 -9.73 -4.75 -5.09
C PRO A 176 -8.95 -6.06 -4.99
N ALA A 177 -9.32 -7.00 -5.83
CA ALA A 177 -8.61 -8.26 -5.98
C ALA A 177 -7.97 -8.33 -7.36
N PHE A 178 -6.69 -8.67 -7.40
CA PHE A 178 -5.97 -8.93 -8.64
C PHE A 178 -5.65 -10.42 -8.72
N TYR A 179 -6.03 -11.05 -9.81
CA TYR A 179 -5.78 -12.46 -10.07
C TYR A 179 -4.70 -12.62 -11.13
N VAL A 180 -3.75 -13.50 -10.86
CA VAL A 180 -2.65 -13.82 -11.77
C VAL A 180 -2.94 -15.17 -12.42
N GLN A 181 -3.05 -15.20 -13.76
CA GLN A 181 -3.32 -16.40 -14.53
C GLN A 181 -2.24 -16.64 -15.57
N SER A 182 -1.85 -17.89 -15.77
CA SER A 182 -0.94 -18.27 -16.84
C SER A 182 -1.63 -18.20 -18.19
N VAL A 183 -1.00 -17.55 -19.16
CA VAL A 183 -1.45 -17.49 -20.54
C VAL A 183 -0.63 -18.44 -21.42
N ASN A 184 0.68 -18.41 -21.27
CA ASN A 184 1.59 -19.26 -22.02
C ASN A 184 2.82 -19.59 -21.18
N ARG A 185 3.33 -20.82 -21.30
CA ARG A 185 4.52 -21.30 -20.58
C ARG A 185 5.68 -21.67 -21.50
N GLN A 186 5.64 -21.25 -22.74
CA GLN A 186 6.66 -21.58 -23.75
C GLN A 186 7.32 -20.34 -24.37
N PHE A 187 6.68 -19.17 -24.25
CA PHE A 187 7.28 -17.91 -24.69
C PHE A 187 7.10 -16.82 -23.63
N GLY A 188 8.02 -15.88 -23.62
CA GLY A 188 8.01 -14.75 -22.70
C GLY A 188 8.91 -13.64 -23.22
N ASN A 189 9.39 -12.79 -22.32
CA ASN A 189 10.32 -11.72 -22.64
C ASN A 189 11.53 -11.78 -21.71
N SER A 190 12.73 -11.85 -22.28
CA SER A 190 13.99 -11.82 -21.52
C SER A 190 14.56 -10.40 -21.38
N ALA A 191 14.03 -9.40 -22.10
CA ALA A 191 14.53 -8.04 -22.08
C ALA A 191 13.70 -7.16 -21.13
N PRO A 192 14.22 -6.79 -19.93
CA PRO A 192 13.44 -6.07 -18.94
C PRO A 192 12.94 -4.71 -19.45
N GLY A 193 11.65 -4.43 -19.25
CA GLY A 193 11.02 -3.16 -19.62
C GLY A 193 10.82 -2.91 -21.12
N GLN A 194 11.07 -3.89 -21.98
CA GLN A 194 11.09 -3.69 -23.43
C GLN A 194 9.86 -4.22 -24.18
N VAL A 195 8.81 -4.59 -23.48
CA VAL A 195 7.55 -4.95 -24.15
C VAL A 195 6.75 -3.69 -24.48
N ARG A 196 6.23 -3.63 -25.70
CA ARG A 196 5.34 -2.56 -26.18
C ARG A 196 4.15 -3.17 -26.92
N LEU A 197 3.08 -2.40 -27.03
CA LEU A 197 1.94 -2.79 -27.88
C LEU A 197 2.16 -2.29 -29.30
N LEU A 198 2.01 -3.19 -30.27
CA LEU A 198 1.83 -2.86 -31.67
C LEU A 198 0.42 -3.25 -32.07
N GLU A 199 -0.40 -2.28 -32.51
CA GLU A 199 -1.80 -2.53 -32.88
C GLU A 199 -2.60 -3.31 -31.82
N ASN A 200 -2.31 -3.02 -30.52
CA ASN A 200 -2.84 -3.69 -29.35
C ASN A 200 -2.31 -5.12 -29.07
N ASP A 201 -1.32 -5.59 -29.80
CA ASP A 201 -0.62 -6.83 -29.47
C ASP A 201 0.75 -6.55 -28.86
N PRO A 202 1.15 -7.27 -27.78
CA PRO A 202 2.45 -7.10 -27.14
C PRO A 202 3.55 -7.70 -28.03
N LEU A 203 4.61 -6.92 -28.23
CA LEU A 203 5.85 -7.31 -28.90
C LEU A 203 6.98 -7.41 -27.89
#